data_3b1aecd58c7d68bd5df9ac2570b37736
#
_entry.id   3b1aecd58c7d68bd5df9ac2570b37736
#
_cell.length_a   1.000
_cell.length_b   1.000
_cell.length_c   1.000
_cell.angle_alpha   90.00
_cell.angle_beta   90.00
_cell.angle_gamma   90.00
#
_symmetry.space_group_name_H-M   'P 1'
#
loop_
_entity.id
_entity.type
_entity.pdbx_description
1 polymer ?
#
loop_
_entity_poly.entity_id
_entity_poly.type
_entity_poly.pdbx_seq_one_letter_code
_entity_poly.pdbx_strand_id
1 'polypeptide(L)'
;MNIKSLTKIALAMLVGLAAATAQAAQTYLPFTLASNDAGTTAAKLDGTKKALTDNGFEVAGEYSPYAGAYVIVVTNDELKKAAASHSRGGYVAAQRISLTEMDGKVQVSYTNPVYMSYAYRVNSKLAQTSAALKKALGYVQDFGPSEGMDAEDLNEYHYTFGMEYFDEPLELASKGSHDAMVAEIEKNLGAKRSGAAQVYKIDIPGTSQTLFGVSMKAPNEGKKYMDETFIMGEIDFKPLRSTAHLPYEILVKGKEAEALHARFRIAVNFPDLAMMGDNSFMNIMPTPDAIRDVLTSVAGGKSQDDDF
;
A
#
# COMPACT_ATOMS: atom_id res chain seq x y z
N MET A 1 73.70 10.06 -54.77
CA MET A 1 74.15 9.41 -53.58
C MET A 1 73.00 9.47 -52.55
N ASN A 2 72.47 8.37 -52.12
CA ASN A 2 71.19 8.14 -51.44
C ASN A 2 70.95 8.89 -50.14
N ILE A 3 69.78 9.50 -50.01
CA ILE A 3 69.19 9.78 -48.70
C ILE A 3 67.85 9.11 -48.63
N LYS A 4 67.77 8.10 -47.78
CA LYS A 4 66.56 7.32 -47.52
C LYS A 4 65.61 8.13 -46.61
N SER A 5 64.43 8.45 -47.14
CA SER A 5 63.31 9.01 -46.37
C SER A 5 62.73 7.91 -45.44
N LEU A 6 62.74 8.15 -44.14
CA LEU A 6 62.06 7.36 -43.14
C LEU A 6 60.71 8.02 -42.88
N THR A 7 59.66 7.45 -43.46
CA THR A 7 58.28 7.85 -43.14
C THR A 7 57.88 7.18 -41.81
N LYS A 8 57.71 7.99 -40.77
CA LYS A 8 57.14 7.57 -39.49
C LYS A 8 55.63 7.56 -39.60
N ILE A 9 55.05 6.38 -39.64
CA ILE A 9 53.61 6.19 -39.49
C ILE A 9 53.30 6.33 -37.99
N ALA A 10 52.68 7.42 -37.60
CA ALA A 10 52.08 7.58 -36.27
C ALA A 10 50.71 6.90 -36.25
N LEU A 11 50.65 5.74 -35.62
CA LEU A 11 49.39 5.04 -35.34
C LEU A 11 48.75 5.72 -34.13
N ALA A 12 47.76 6.60 -34.38
CA ALA A 12 46.93 7.17 -33.35
C ALA A 12 45.93 6.12 -32.85
N MET A 13 46.17 5.49 -31.70
CA MET A 13 45.18 4.72 -30.98
C MET A 13 44.14 5.69 -30.41
N LEU A 14 42.98 5.77 -31.05
CA LEU A 14 41.79 6.34 -30.42
C LEU A 14 41.28 5.37 -29.37
N VAL A 15 41.67 5.59 -28.13
CA VAL A 15 41.00 4.92 -26.98
C VAL A 15 39.66 5.64 -26.78
N GLY A 16 38.61 5.05 -27.37
CA GLY A 16 37.25 5.47 -27.10
C GLY A 16 36.90 5.12 -25.64
N LEU A 17 36.98 6.12 -24.75
CA LEU A 17 36.37 6.02 -23.43
C LEU A 17 34.86 6.03 -23.62
N ALA A 18 34.25 4.83 -23.69
CA ALA A 18 32.81 4.67 -23.49
C ALA A 18 32.57 5.01 -22.01
N ALA A 19 32.24 6.26 -21.72
CA ALA A 19 31.64 6.61 -20.46
C ALA A 19 30.29 5.92 -20.41
N ALA A 20 30.22 4.75 -19.79
CA ALA A 20 28.96 4.16 -19.35
C ALA A 20 28.41 5.15 -18.32
N THR A 21 27.47 6.00 -18.75
CA THR A 21 26.65 6.76 -17.81
C THR A 21 25.85 5.70 -17.03
N ALA A 22 26.30 5.41 -15.82
CA ALA A 22 25.49 4.68 -14.88
C ALA A 22 24.20 5.48 -14.71
N GLN A 23 23.12 5.05 -15.36
CA GLN A 23 21.82 5.65 -15.15
C GLN A 23 21.44 5.29 -13.73
N ALA A 24 21.30 6.30 -12.86
CA ALA A 24 20.82 6.06 -11.50
C ALA A 24 19.51 5.27 -11.59
N ALA A 25 19.39 4.20 -10.79
CA ALA A 25 18.18 3.42 -10.75
C ALA A 25 16.99 4.33 -10.42
N GLN A 26 15.88 4.13 -11.10
CA GLN A 26 14.67 4.90 -10.82
C GLN A 26 14.15 4.50 -9.44
N THR A 27 14.01 5.46 -8.54
CA THR A 27 13.46 5.25 -7.20
C THR A 27 12.02 5.71 -7.12
N TYR A 28 11.28 5.14 -6.18
CA TYR A 28 9.85 5.36 -5.96
C TYR A 28 9.59 5.69 -4.51
N LEU A 29 8.55 6.50 -4.26
CA LEU A 29 8.03 6.82 -2.93
C LEU A 29 6.62 6.23 -2.77
N PRO A 30 6.19 5.90 -1.53
CA PRO A 30 4.96 5.13 -1.31
C PRO A 30 3.67 5.88 -1.64
N PHE A 31 3.69 7.21 -1.60
CA PHE A 31 2.49 8.03 -1.80
C PHE A 31 2.72 9.14 -2.82
N THR A 32 1.61 9.60 -3.42
CA THR A 32 1.56 10.77 -4.29
C THR A 32 0.57 11.78 -3.73
N LEU A 33 1.00 13.04 -3.57
CA LEU A 33 0.13 14.18 -3.33
C LEU A 33 -0.44 14.65 -4.66
N ALA A 34 -1.76 14.62 -4.79
CA ALA A 34 -2.47 15.07 -5.98
C ALA A 34 -2.81 16.56 -5.90
N SER A 35 -3.33 17.01 -4.76
CA SER A 35 -3.67 18.42 -4.49
C SER A 35 -3.64 18.73 -2.99
N ASN A 36 -3.54 20.03 -2.65
CA ASN A 36 -3.58 20.53 -1.28
C ASN A 36 -4.25 21.91 -1.27
N ASP A 37 -5.57 21.93 -1.36
CA ASP A 37 -6.36 23.15 -1.54
C ASP A 37 -7.27 23.42 -0.35
N ALA A 38 -7.68 24.68 -0.17
CA ALA A 38 -8.65 25.06 0.84
C ALA A 38 -9.98 24.29 0.70
N GLY A 39 -10.61 23.96 1.82
CA GLY A 39 -11.90 23.28 1.85
C GLY A 39 -12.01 22.24 2.96
N THR A 40 -13.05 21.41 2.87
CA THR A 40 -13.31 20.28 3.76
C THR A 40 -13.36 18.98 2.97
N THR A 41 -13.11 17.85 3.63
CA THR A 41 -13.25 16.52 3.01
C THR A 41 -14.64 16.33 2.44
N ALA A 42 -15.69 16.72 3.17
CA ALA A 42 -17.07 16.62 2.71
C ALA A 42 -17.33 17.38 1.39
N ALA A 43 -16.75 18.58 1.24
CA ALA A 43 -16.93 19.38 0.03
C ALA A 43 -16.20 18.80 -1.20
N LYS A 44 -15.10 18.07 -0.98
CA LYS A 44 -14.30 17.49 -2.08
C LYS A 44 -14.69 16.06 -2.45
N LEU A 45 -15.38 15.33 -1.56
CA LEU A 45 -15.60 13.89 -1.67
C LEU A 45 -16.28 13.49 -2.99
N ASP A 46 -17.45 14.07 -3.28
CA ASP A 46 -18.22 13.69 -4.47
C ASP A 46 -17.51 14.08 -5.78
N GLY A 47 -16.85 15.25 -5.80
CA GLY A 47 -16.02 15.66 -6.93
C GLY A 47 -14.86 14.71 -7.18
N THR A 48 -14.19 14.24 -6.12
CA THR A 48 -13.10 13.26 -6.19
C THR A 48 -13.58 11.91 -6.73
N LYS A 49 -14.71 11.38 -6.20
CA LYS A 49 -15.32 10.14 -6.71
C LYS A 49 -15.71 10.25 -8.19
N LYS A 50 -16.34 11.36 -8.58
CA LYS A 50 -16.72 11.61 -9.97
C LYS A 50 -15.48 11.65 -10.88
N ALA A 51 -14.43 12.37 -10.49
CA ALA A 51 -13.20 12.43 -11.27
C ALA A 51 -12.56 11.06 -11.46
N LEU A 52 -12.57 10.20 -10.44
CA LEU A 52 -12.08 8.83 -10.53
C LEU A 52 -12.92 7.98 -11.50
N THR A 53 -14.23 8.00 -11.37
CA THR A 53 -15.13 7.21 -12.24
C THR A 53 -15.10 7.69 -13.69
N ASP A 54 -15.02 9.00 -13.95
CA ASP A 54 -14.86 9.57 -15.29
C ASP A 54 -13.52 9.17 -15.96
N ASN A 55 -12.54 8.71 -15.18
CA ASN A 55 -11.23 8.25 -15.66
C ASN A 55 -11.02 6.73 -15.56
N GLY A 56 -12.13 5.97 -15.52
CA GLY A 56 -12.12 4.51 -15.68
C GLY A 56 -11.86 3.72 -14.40
N PHE A 57 -12.03 4.35 -13.24
CA PHE A 57 -12.01 3.64 -11.97
C PHE A 57 -13.42 3.24 -11.52
N GLU A 58 -13.51 2.09 -10.89
CA GLU A 58 -14.66 1.59 -10.16
C GLU A 58 -14.43 1.83 -8.65
N VAL A 59 -15.37 2.50 -7.99
CA VAL A 59 -15.31 2.69 -6.52
C VAL A 59 -15.71 1.37 -5.86
N ALA A 60 -14.75 0.72 -5.22
CA ALA A 60 -14.95 -0.54 -4.52
C ALA A 60 -15.48 -0.34 -3.08
N GLY A 61 -15.16 0.80 -2.47
CA GLY A 61 -15.64 1.16 -1.15
C GLY A 61 -15.06 2.48 -0.65
N GLU A 62 -15.57 2.92 0.48
CA GLU A 62 -15.16 4.20 1.09
C GLU A 62 -15.49 4.23 2.57
N TYR A 63 -14.73 4.99 3.36
CA TYR A 63 -15.01 5.19 4.78
C TYR A 63 -14.20 6.37 5.37
N SER A 64 -14.55 6.76 6.60
CA SER A 64 -13.79 7.73 7.40
C SER A 64 -13.10 6.99 8.54
N PRO A 65 -11.76 6.84 8.51
CA PRO A 65 -11.02 6.16 9.59
C PRO A 65 -10.99 6.98 10.88
N TYR A 66 -10.93 8.31 10.77
CA TYR A 66 -10.94 9.26 11.89
C TYR A 66 -11.41 10.63 11.43
N ALA A 67 -11.67 11.55 12.38
CA ALA A 67 -12.18 12.88 12.08
C ALA A 67 -11.25 13.65 11.12
N GLY A 68 -11.81 14.29 10.11
CA GLY A 68 -11.08 15.04 9.09
C GLY A 68 -10.38 14.17 8.04
N ALA A 69 -10.55 12.84 8.07
CA ALA A 69 -9.96 11.92 7.11
C ALA A 69 -11.05 11.08 6.40
N TYR A 70 -10.84 10.85 5.12
CA TYR A 70 -11.70 9.99 4.30
C TYR A 70 -10.86 9.19 3.32
N VAL A 71 -11.18 7.92 3.15
CA VAL A 71 -10.50 7.03 2.22
C VAL A 71 -11.51 6.49 1.22
N ILE A 72 -11.19 6.65 -0.06
CA ILE A 72 -11.90 6.06 -1.20
C ILE A 72 -11.00 4.96 -1.75
N VAL A 73 -11.55 3.77 -1.92
CA VAL A 73 -10.84 2.65 -2.53
C VAL A 73 -11.41 2.37 -3.90
N VAL A 74 -10.55 2.33 -4.90
CA VAL A 74 -10.94 2.08 -6.28
C VAL A 74 -10.15 0.92 -6.88
N THR A 75 -10.70 0.37 -7.94
CA THR A 75 -10.06 -0.62 -8.80
C THR A 75 -10.26 -0.28 -10.26
N ASN A 76 -9.57 -0.97 -11.16
CA ASN A 76 -9.78 -0.94 -12.61
C ASN A 76 -9.31 -2.24 -13.25
N ASP A 77 -9.50 -2.37 -14.56
CA ASP A 77 -9.14 -3.60 -15.30
C ASP A 77 -7.62 -3.88 -15.27
N GLU A 78 -6.76 -2.85 -15.33
CA GLU A 78 -5.30 -3.03 -15.25
C GLU A 78 -4.89 -3.58 -13.86
N LEU A 79 -5.45 -3.04 -12.79
CA LEU A 79 -5.20 -3.52 -11.41
C LEU A 79 -5.68 -4.95 -11.23
N LYS A 80 -6.92 -5.26 -11.65
CA LYS A 80 -7.48 -6.62 -11.58
C LYS A 80 -6.64 -7.62 -12.39
N LYS A 81 -6.19 -7.22 -13.57
CA LYS A 81 -5.33 -8.06 -14.43
C LYS A 81 -3.95 -8.28 -13.81
N ALA A 82 -3.34 -7.25 -13.24
CA ALA A 82 -2.07 -7.37 -12.54
C ALA A 82 -2.21 -8.27 -11.31
N ALA A 83 -3.29 -8.12 -10.54
CA ALA A 83 -3.62 -8.97 -9.41
C ALA A 83 -3.75 -10.45 -9.81
N ALA A 84 -4.41 -10.74 -10.92
CA ALA A 84 -4.61 -12.10 -11.42
C ALA A 84 -3.31 -12.80 -11.87
N SER A 85 -2.22 -12.05 -12.09
CA SER A 85 -0.95 -12.61 -12.59
C SER A 85 -0.11 -13.31 -11.53
N HIS A 86 -0.46 -13.17 -10.25
CA HIS A 86 0.30 -13.72 -9.11
C HIS A 86 -0.61 -14.36 -8.05
N SER A 87 -0.08 -15.35 -7.35
CA SER A 87 -0.81 -16.07 -6.30
C SER A 87 -1.19 -15.21 -5.07
N ARG A 88 -0.48 -14.08 -4.85
CA ARG A 88 -0.78 -13.03 -3.86
C ARG A 88 -0.99 -11.68 -4.52
N GLY A 89 -1.28 -11.65 -5.80
CA GLY A 89 -1.47 -10.41 -6.55
C GLY A 89 -2.69 -9.61 -6.10
N GLY A 90 -3.64 -10.23 -5.40
CA GLY A 90 -4.86 -9.58 -4.90
C GLY A 90 -4.60 -8.25 -4.19
N TYR A 91 -3.48 -8.12 -3.47
CA TYR A 91 -3.12 -6.88 -2.76
C TYR A 91 -2.90 -5.66 -3.66
N VAL A 92 -2.60 -5.82 -4.96
CA VAL A 92 -2.50 -4.68 -5.89
C VAL A 92 -3.83 -4.30 -6.53
N ALA A 93 -4.90 -5.09 -6.34
CA ALA A 93 -6.20 -4.82 -6.95
C ALA A 93 -6.86 -3.54 -6.43
N ALA A 94 -6.48 -3.09 -5.25
CA ALA A 94 -7.02 -1.91 -4.59
C ALA A 94 -6.07 -0.71 -4.67
N GLN A 95 -6.56 0.41 -5.18
CA GLN A 95 -5.88 1.69 -5.13
C GLN A 95 -6.58 2.57 -4.10
N ARG A 96 -5.83 3.11 -3.15
CA ARG A 96 -6.36 3.89 -2.03
C ARG A 96 -6.10 5.37 -2.25
N ILE A 97 -7.18 6.17 -2.17
CA ILE A 97 -7.15 7.62 -2.26
C ILE A 97 -7.60 8.19 -0.92
N SER A 98 -6.85 9.10 -0.34
CA SER A 98 -7.20 9.78 0.91
C SER A 98 -7.48 11.24 0.70
N LEU A 99 -8.47 11.76 1.43
CA LEU A 99 -8.74 13.17 1.64
C LEU A 99 -8.49 13.43 3.12
N THR A 100 -7.52 14.30 3.45
CA THR A 100 -7.14 14.56 4.84
C THR A 100 -7.11 16.07 5.10
N GLU A 101 -7.89 16.50 6.07
CA GLU A 101 -7.93 17.91 6.49
C GLU A 101 -6.72 18.27 7.34
N MET A 102 -6.00 19.29 6.90
CA MET A 102 -4.83 19.85 7.58
C MET A 102 -4.82 21.37 7.41
N ASP A 103 -4.85 22.11 8.51
CA ASP A 103 -4.70 23.57 8.53
C ASP A 103 -5.64 24.32 7.57
N GLY A 104 -6.92 23.90 7.52
CA GLY A 104 -7.96 24.48 6.65
C GLY A 104 -7.84 24.13 5.16
N LYS A 105 -7.00 23.16 4.83
CA LYS A 105 -6.84 22.58 3.50
C LYS A 105 -7.16 21.10 3.50
N VAL A 106 -7.44 20.57 2.34
CA VAL A 106 -7.61 19.13 2.11
C VAL A 106 -6.48 18.64 1.24
N GLN A 107 -5.67 17.77 1.80
CA GLN A 107 -4.70 16.98 1.05
C GLN A 107 -5.41 15.82 0.38
N VAL A 108 -5.40 15.78 -0.95
CA VAL A 108 -5.81 14.62 -1.73
C VAL A 108 -4.55 13.86 -2.09
N SER A 109 -4.40 12.66 -1.57
CA SER A 109 -3.24 11.81 -1.80
C SER A 109 -3.66 10.40 -2.20
N TYR A 110 -2.77 9.64 -2.82
CA TYR A 110 -3.02 8.25 -3.15
C TYR A 110 -1.76 7.40 -3.00
N THR A 111 -1.92 6.10 -2.79
CA THR A 111 -0.81 5.15 -2.83
C THR A 111 -0.19 5.12 -4.22
N ASN A 112 1.14 5.19 -4.31
CA ASN A 112 1.83 5.10 -5.60
C ASN A 112 1.68 3.67 -6.17
N PRO A 113 0.96 3.47 -7.30
CA PRO A 113 0.68 2.12 -7.80
C PRO A 113 1.94 1.36 -8.19
N VAL A 114 2.96 2.06 -8.70
CA VAL A 114 4.23 1.44 -9.11
C VAL A 114 5.01 0.94 -7.90
N TYR A 115 5.11 1.77 -6.86
CA TYR A 115 5.74 1.41 -5.60
C TYR A 115 5.09 0.16 -4.99
N MET A 116 3.76 0.15 -4.87
CA MET A 116 3.01 -0.96 -4.30
C MET A 116 3.13 -2.23 -5.15
N SER A 117 3.17 -2.10 -6.47
CA SER A 117 3.36 -3.24 -7.37
C SER A 117 4.71 -3.94 -7.17
N TYR A 118 5.78 -3.18 -6.96
CA TYR A 118 7.08 -3.75 -6.66
C TYR A 118 7.15 -4.30 -5.23
N ALA A 119 6.67 -3.57 -4.24
CA ALA A 119 6.64 -4.02 -2.85
C ALA A 119 5.83 -5.30 -2.65
N TYR A 120 4.78 -5.51 -3.45
CA TYR A 120 3.96 -6.72 -3.46
C TYR A 120 4.39 -7.73 -4.55
N ARG A 121 5.59 -7.59 -5.10
CA ARG A 121 6.25 -8.51 -6.04
C ARG A 121 5.45 -8.83 -7.31
N VAL A 122 4.49 -7.98 -7.69
CA VAL A 122 3.72 -8.13 -8.94
C VAL A 122 4.52 -7.61 -10.13
N ASN A 123 5.46 -6.69 -9.92
CA ASN A 123 6.40 -6.20 -10.92
C ASN A 123 5.75 -5.58 -12.17
N SER A 124 4.55 -4.99 -12.00
CA SER A 124 3.84 -4.27 -13.06
C SER A 124 4.10 -2.77 -12.94
N LYS A 125 4.36 -2.09 -14.04
CA LYS A 125 4.49 -0.62 -14.05
C LYS A 125 3.17 0.11 -13.83
N LEU A 126 2.02 -0.57 -13.97
CA LEU A 126 0.67 0.00 -13.80
C LEU A 126 0.56 1.39 -14.45
N ALA A 127 1.05 1.48 -15.70
CA ALA A 127 1.23 2.76 -16.38
C ALA A 127 -0.10 3.45 -16.71
N GLN A 128 -1.13 2.67 -17.06
CA GLN A 128 -2.46 3.19 -17.37
C GLN A 128 -3.12 3.69 -16.08
N THR A 129 -3.04 2.93 -14.98
CA THR A 129 -3.54 3.31 -13.67
C THR A 129 -2.86 4.59 -13.17
N SER A 130 -1.51 4.66 -13.26
CA SER A 130 -0.76 5.84 -12.85
C SER A 130 -1.13 7.09 -13.66
N ALA A 131 -1.29 6.95 -14.98
CA ALA A 131 -1.71 8.04 -15.86
C ALA A 131 -3.16 8.48 -15.58
N ALA A 132 -4.07 7.53 -15.36
CA ALA A 132 -5.46 7.80 -15.04
C ALA A 132 -5.63 8.51 -13.69
N LEU A 133 -4.86 8.12 -12.65
CA LEU A 133 -4.85 8.83 -11.35
C LEU A 133 -4.36 10.27 -11.50
N LYS A 134 -3.25 10.48 -12.19
CA LYS A 134 -2.73 11.84 -12.45
C LYS A 134 -3.72 12.69 -13.24
N LYS A 135 -4.42 12.11 -14.20
CA LYS A 135 -5.44 12.81 -14.99
C LYS A 135 -6.68 13.13 -14.16
N ALA A 136 -7.12 12.20 -13.31
CA ALA A 136 -8.33 12.37 -12.48
C ALA A 136 -8.12 13.36 -11.33
N LEU A 137 -6.99 13.26 -10.62
CA LEU A 137 -6.77 13.92 -9.35
C LEU A 137 -5.72 15.03 -9.39
N GLY A 138 -4.84 15.00 -10.39
CA GLY A 138 -3.65 15.85 -10.45
C GLY A 138 -2.39 15.17 -9.91
N TYR A 139 -1.30 15.94 -9.89
CA TYR A 139 0.00 15.53 -9.39
C TYR A 139 0.77 16.75 -8.90
N VAL A 140 1.16 16.74 -7.66
CA VAL A 140 2.04 17.74 -7.08
C VAL A 140 3.44 17.16 -6.88
N GLN A 141 3.52 16.06 -6.12
CA GLN A 141 4.79 15.37 -5.84
C GLN A 141 4.53 13.97 -5.29
N ASP A 142 5.51 13.10 -5.41
CA ASP A 142 5.57 11.88 -4.61
C ASP A 142 6.14 12.20 -3.23
N PHE A 143 5.74 11.45 -2.19
CA PHE A 143 6.18 11.70 -0.82
C PHE A 143 6.20 10.43 0.03
N GLY A 144 6.89 10.54 1.18
CA GLY A 144 7.10 9.49 2.17
C GLY A 144 8.43 9.72 2.89
N PRO A 145 9.40 8.78 2.79
CA PRO A 145 10.76 8.98 3.29
C PRO A 145 11.52 10.01 2.46
N SER A 146 12.67 10.47 2.97
CA SER A 146 13.53 11.41 2.25
C SER A 146 14.16 10.83 0.98
N GLU A 147 14.38 9.53 0.97
CA GLU A 147 14.93 8.79 -0.16
C GLU A 147 13.95 7.71 -0.61
N GLY A 148 13.78 7.58 -1.92
CA GLY A 148 12.96 6.53 -2.51
C GLY A 148 13.74 5.21 -2.60
N MET A 149 13.01 4.12 -2.81
CA MET A 149 13.57 2.80 -3.05
C MET A 149 13.42 2.42 -4.52
N ASP A 150 14.39 1.71 -5.07
CA ASP A 150 14.29 1.18 -6.42
C ASP A 150 13.44 -0.11 -6.47
N ALA A 151 13.28 -0.67 -7.67
CA ALA A 151 12.43 -1.84 -7.87
C ALA A 151 12.99 -3.10 -7.20
N GLU A 152 14.32 -3.25 -7.15
CA GLU A 152 15.00 -4.39 -6.57
C GLU A 152 14.87 -4.36 -5.04
N ASP A 153 15.18 -3.21 -4.43
CA ASP A 153 15.00 -2.98 -3.00
C ASP A 153 13.56 -3.21 -2.55
N LEU A 154 12.58 -2.75 -3.35
CA LEU A 154 11.15 -2.95 -3.05
C LEU A 154 10.72 -4.42 -3.14
N ASN A 155 11.22 -5.18 -4.11
CA ASN A 155 10.92 -6.61 -4.25
C ASN A 155 11.47 -7.45 -3.10
N GLU A 156 12.58 -7.03 -2.50
CA GLU A 156 13.26 -7.71 -1.41
C GLU A 156 13.02 -7.02 -0.06
N TYR A 157 12.07 -6.07 -0.03
CA TYR A 157 11.86 -5.24 1.13
C TYR A 157 11.48 -6.02 2.38
N HIS A 158 12.23 -5.79 3.44
CA HIS A 158 11.88 -6.05 4.84
C HIS A 158 12.49 -4.93 5.69
N TYR A 159 11.92 -4.64 6.84
CA TYR A 159 12.37 -3.50 7.63
C TYR A 159 13.80 -3.68 8.18
N THR A 160 14.07 -4.84 8.77
CA THR A 160 15.38 -5.20 9.33
C THR A 160 15.46 -6.71 9.57
N PHE A 161 16.66 -7.20 9.93
CA PHE A 161 16.87 -8.62 10.22
C PHE A 161 15.82 -9.19 11.20
N GLY A 162 15.19 -10.30 10.80
CA GLY A 162 14.15 -10.98 11.58
C GLY A 162 12.76 -10.38 11.48
N MET A 163 12.54 -9.39 10.60
CA MET A 163 11.21 -8.87 10.27
C MET A 163 10.69 -9.53 8.98
N GLU A 164 9.37 -9.57 8.86
CA GLU A 164 8.67 -10.29 7.81
C GLU A 164 8.84 -9.65 6.43
N TYR A 165 8.93 -10.51 5.41
CA TYR A 165 8.85 -10.17 4.00
C TYR A 165 7.39 -10.21 3.50
N PHE A 166 7.18 -9.75 2.27
CA PHE A 166 5.88 -9.84 1.60
C PHE A 166 5.34 -11.27 1.49
N ASP A 167 6.21 -12.25 1.26
CA ASP A 167 5.87 -13.67 1.09
C ASP A 167 5.77 -14.45 2.41
N GLU A 168 5.85 -13.78 3.53
CA GLU A 168 5.63 -14.31 4.89
C GLU A 168 4.35 -13.71 5.50
N PRO A 169 3.15 -13.97 4.94
CA PRO A 169 1.90 -13.44 5.46
C PRO A 169 1.47 -14.15 6.74
N LEU A 170 0.55 -13.52 7.44
CA LEU A 170 -0.22 -14.14 8.50
C LEU A 170 -1.24 -15.12 7.90
N GLU A 171 -1.18 -16.38 8.27
CA GLU A 171 -2.24 -17.35 8.01
C GLU A 171 -3.37 -17.16 9.05
N LEU A 172 -4.55 -16.72 8.61
CA LEU A 172 -5.63 -16.34 9.52
C LEU A 172 -6.60 -17.50 9.78
N ALA A 173 -7.06 -18.16 8.73
CA ALA A 173 -8.01 -19.27 8.80
C ALA A 173 -8.09 -20.04 7.48
N SER A 174 -8.72 -21.22 7.52
CA SER A 174 -9.08 -22.02 6.35
C SER A 174 -10.49 -22.58 6.51
N LYS A 175 -11.24 -22.68 5.39
CA LYS A 175 -12.58 -23.27 5.33
C LYS A 175 -12.65 -24.35 4.24
N GLY A 176 -13.81 -24.94 4.01
CA GLY A 176 -13.97 -26.00 3.01
C GLY A 176 -13.81 -25.58 1.55
N SER A 177 -14.04 -24.29 1.24
CA SER A 177 -13.95 -23.72 -0.10
C SER A 177 -13.70 -22.21 -0.05
N HIS A 178 -13.40 -21.61 -1.21
CA HIS A 178 -13.30 -20.15 -1.38
C HIS A 178 -14.59 -19.45 -0.94
N ASP A 179 -15.73 -19.88 -1.43
CA ASP A 179 -17.01 -19.26 -1.12
C ASP A 179 -17.38 -19.38 0.38
N ALA A 180 -17.02 -20.49 1.02
CA ALA A 180 -17.21 -20.65 2.46
C ALA A 180 -16.30 -19.71 3.26
N MET A 181 -15.07 -19.47 2.79
CA MET A 181 -14.14 -18.52 3.42
C MET A 181 -14.63 -17.07 3.27
N VAL A 182 -15.04 -16.69 2.06
CA VAL A 182 -15.64 -15.38 1.75
C VAL A 182 -16.88 -15.14 2.61
N ALA A 183 -17.81 -16.10 2.66
CA ALA A 183 -19.04 -15.98 3.44
C ALA A 183 -18.80 -15.85 4.96
N GLU A 184 -17.79 -16.54 5.51
CA GLU A 184 -17.42 -16.40 6.92
C GLU A 184 -16.89 -14.99 7.22
N ILE A 185 -16.00 -14.43 6.36
CA ILE A 185 -15.48 -13.07 6.51
C ILE A 185 -16.60 -12.05 6.41
N GLU A 186 -17.46 -12.12 5.39
CA GLU A 186 -18.60 -11.20 5.23
C GLU A 186 -19.53 -11.22 6.43
N LYS A 187 -19.86 -12.39 6.93
CA LYS A 187 -20.70 -12.58 8.13
C LYS A 187 -20.06 -11.89 9.35
N ASN A 188 -18.78 -12.09 9.58
CA ASN A 188 -18.09 -11.56 10.75
C ASN A 188 -17.88 -10.05 10.65
N LEU A 189 -17.58 -9.51 9.45
CA LEU A 189 -17.51 -8.07 9.21
C LEU A 189 -18.89 -7.40 9.33
N GLY A 190 -19.94 -8.02 8.82
CA GLY A 190 -21.32 -7.57 9.00
C GLY A 190 -21.77 -7.53 10.47
N ALA A 191 -21.28 -8.45 11.27
CA ALA A 191 -21.49 -8.48 12.73
C ALA A 191 -20.56 -7.51 13.49
N LYS A 192 -19.67 -6.78 12.82
CA LYS A 192 -18.64 -5.92 13.42
C LYS A 192 -17.78 -6.63 14.47
N ARG A 193 -17.46 -7.89 14.17
CA ARG A 193 -16.71 -8.75 15.09
C ARG A 193 -15.37 -8.11 15.43
N SER A 194 -15.02 -8.10 16.71
CA SER A 194 -13.79 -7.49 17.26
C SER A 194 -13.60 -6.00 16.86
N GLY A 195 -14.69 -5.25 16.62
CA GLY A 195 -14.60 -3.84 16.21
C GLY A 195 -14.23 -3.63 14.74
N ALA A 196 -14.22 -4.69 13.93
CA ALA A 196 -13.90 -4.62 12.50
C ALA A 196 -15.15 -4.45 11.65
N ALA A 197 -15.05 -3.72 10.53
CA ALA A 197 -16.12 -3.60 9.54
C ALA A 197 -15.56 -3.65 8.13
N GLN A 198 -16.39 -4.08 7.17
CA GLN A 198 -16.01 -4.11 5.77
C GLN A 198 -15.96 -2.70 5.19
N VAL A 199 -14.85 -2.35 4.56
CA VAL A 199 -14.70 -1.14 3.76
C VAL A 199 -14.97 -1.44 2.29
N TYR A 200 -14.36 -2.51 1.77
CA TYR A 200 -14.55 -2.93 0.39
C TYR A 200 -14.34 -4.44 0.22
N LYS A 201 -14.77 -4.93 -0.94
CA LYS A 201 -14.51 -6.28 -1.44
C LYS A 201 -14.19 -6.20 -2.92
N ILE A 202 -13.12 -6.86 -3.34
CA ILE A 202 -12.74 -6.97 -4.76
C ILE A 202 -12.48 -8.43 -5.08
N ASP A 203 -13.30 -9.02 -5.96
CA ASP A 203 -13.06 -10.33 -6.52
C ASP A 203 -12.09 -10.20 -7.71
N ILE A 204 -11.06 -11.06 -7.77
CA ILE A 204 -10.04 -11.03 -8.81
C ILE A 204 -10.48 -11.99 -9.94
N PRO A 205 -10.86 -11.45 -11.12
CA PRO A 205 -11.40 -12.26 -12.21
C PRO A 205 -10.45 -13.37 -12.66
N GLY A 206 -11.00 -14.57 -12.91
CA GLY A 206 -10.24 -15.72 -13.39
C GLY A 206 -9.35 -16.39 -12.36
N THR A 207 -9.49 -16.03 -11.08
CA THR A 207 -8.75 -16.62 -9.96
C THR A 207 -9.68 -17.01 -8.82
N SER A 208 -9.14 -17.70 -7.81
CA SER A 208 -9.82 -17.89 -6.53
C SER A 208 -9.26 -16.92 -5.48
N GLN A 209 -9.14 -15.64 -5.84
CA GLN A 209 -8.70 -14.58 -4.93
C GLN A 209 -9.81 -13.55 -4.73
N THR A 210 -10.05 -13.18 -3.49
CA THR A 210 -10.93 -12.07 -3.08
C THR A 210 -10.22 -11.23 -2.03
N LEU A 211 -10.11 -9.93 -2.27
CA LEU A 211 -9.50 -8.98 -1.35
C LEU A 211 -10.59 -8.22 -0.56
N PHE A 212 -10.46 -8.23 0.76
CA PHE A 212 -11.29 -7.43 1.66
C PHE A 212 -10.48 -6.31 2.29
N GLY A 213 -11.03 -5.09 2.32
CA GLY A 213 -10.55 -3.99 3.15
C GLY A 213 -11.33 -3.96 4.46
N VAL A 214 -10.60 -3.88 5.56
CA VAL A 214 -11.12 -4.03 6.92
C VAL A 214 -10.77 -2.79 7.73
N SER A 215 -11.79 -2.00 8.11
CA SER A 215 -11.61 -0.93 9.09
C SER A 215 -11.62 -1.49 10.50
N MET A 216 -10.86 -0.88 11.40
CA MET A 216 -10.75 -1.32 12.79
C MET A 216 -10.95 -0.16 13.75
N LYS A 217 -11.90 -0.33 14.67
CA LYS A 217 -12.20 0.63 15.72
C LYS A 217 -12.23 -0.08 17.08
N ALA A 218 -11.41 0.40 18.01
CA ALA A 218 -11.36 -0.16 19.34
C ALA A 218 -12.70 0.00 20.08
N PRO A 219 -13.23 -1.07 20.67
CA PRO A 219 -14.46 -0.98 21.44
C PRO A 219 -14.28 -0.25 22.78
N ASN A 220 -13.05 -0.15 23.26
CA ASN A 220 -12.67 0.54 24.50
C ASN A 220 -11.18 0.85 24.51
N GLU A 221 -10.72 1.66 25.48
CA GLU A 221 -9.32 2.09 25.62
C GLU A 221 -8.32 0.93 25.77
N GLY A 222 -8.71 -0.17 26.41
CA GLY A 222 -7.85 -1.36 26.57
C GLY A 222 -7.48 -2.05 25.24
N LYS A 223 -8.20 -1.76 24.18
CA LYS A 223 -7.96 -2.32 22.82
C LYS A 223 -7.42 -1.26 21.82
N LYS A 224 -6.89 -0.11 22.29
CA LYS A 224 -6.45 1.01 21.45
C LYS A 224 -5.42 0.64 20.37
N TYR A 225 -4.62 -0.38 20.57
CA TYR A 225 -3.58 -0.80 19.62
C TYR A 225 -4.12 -1.39 18.33
N MET A 226 -5.42 -1.68 18.22
CA MET A 226 -6.10 -2.00 16.96
C MET A 226 -6.83 -0.80 16.33
N ASP A 227 -6.93 0.34 17.04
CA ASP A 227 -7.69 1.50 16.61
C ASP A 227 -6.92 2.32 15.56
N GLU A 228 -7.53 2.50 14.39
CA GLU A 228 -6.90 3.25 13.29
C GLU A 228 -6.59 4.70 13.68
N THR A 229 -7.42 5.34 14.52
CA THR A 229 -7.17 6.70 15.01
C THR A 229 -5.92 6.76 15.87
N PHE A 230 -5.77 5.81 16.80
CA PHE A 230 -4.58 5.73 17.66
C PHE A 230 -3.33 5.44 16.83
N ILE A 231 -3.38 4.42 15.98
CA ILE A 231 -2.24 4.01 15.16
C ILE A 231 -1.76 5.17 14.28
N MET A 232 -2.67 5.78 13.51
CA MET A 232 -2.31 6.88 12.59
C MET A 232 -1.87 8.14 13.34
N GLY A 233 -2.41 8.38 14.55
CA GLY A 233 -1.95 9.47 15.42
C GLY A 233 -0.47 9.35 15.78
N GLU A 234 0.04 8.11 15.93
CA GLU A 234 1.43 7.83 16.26
C GLU A 234 2.37 7.82 15.03
N ILE A 235 1.92 7.27 13.90
CA ILE A 235 2.83 7.03 12.76
C ILE A 235 2.70 8.05 11.62
N ASP A 236 1.54 8.73 11.49
CA ASP A 236 1.26 9.68 10.41
C ASP A 236 1.25 11.13 10.91
N PHE A 237 2.37 11.58 11.43
CA PHE A 237 2.52 12.90 12.07
C PHE A 237 3.15 13.97 11.17
N LYS A 238 3.68 13.59 10.01
CA LYS A 238 4.33 14.52 9.07
C LYS A 238 3.34 15.49 8.44
N PRO A 239 3.78 16.65 7.93
CA PRO A 239 2.90 17.63 7.28
C PRO A 239 2.11 17.07 6.09
N LEU A 240 2.69 16.15 5.31
CA LEU A 240 1.99 15.39 4.27
C LEU A 240 1.50 14.08 4.88
N ARG A 241 0.19 13.86 4.83
CA ARG A 241 -0.48 12.74 5.49
C ARG A 241 -0.56 11.52 4.59
N SER A 242 -0.15 10.40 5.16
CA SER A 242 -0.13 9.09 4.52
C SER A 242 -1.39 8.27 4.84
N THR A 243 -2.54 8.93 5.02
CA THR A 243 -3.82 8.30 5.40
C THR A 243 -4.23 7.17 4.43
N ALA A 244 -3.78 7.22 3.16
CA ALA A 244 -3.98 6.16 2.18
C ALA A 244 -3.23 4.83 2.52
N HIS A 245 -2.47 4.78 3.63
CA HIS A 245 -2.01 3.53 4.23
C HIS A 245 -3.19 2.60 4.59
N LEU A 246 -4.28 3.16 5.05
CA LEU A 246 -5.49 2.46 5.46
C LEU A 246 -6.42 2.11 4.27
N PRO A 247 -7.28 1.09 4.44
CA PRO A 247 -7.44 0.16 5.54
C PRO A 247 -6.44 -1.00 5.51
N TYR A 248 -6.45 -1.86 6.55
CA TYR A 248 -5.81 -3.18 6.51
C TYR A 248 -6.63 -4.15 5.68
N GLU A 249 -6.03 -5.28 5.28
CA GLU A 249 -6.62 -6.14 4.25
C GLU A 249 -6.53 -7.62 4.62
N ILE A 250 -7.56 -8.39 4.21
CA ILE A 250 -7.56 -9.86 4.19
C ILE A 250 -7.64 -10.30 2.74
N LEU A 251 -6.72 -11.18 2.32
CA LEU A 251 -6.77 -11.85 1.03
C LEU A 251 -7.28 -13.28 1.23
N VAL A 252 -8.41 -13.59 0.63
CA VAL A 252 -8.83 -14.99 0.46
C VAL A 252 -8.15 -15.54 -0.78
N LYS A 253 -7.48 -16.68 -0.64
CA LYS A 253 -6.78 -17.39 -1.71
C LYS A 253 -7.17 -18.87 -1.69
N GLY A 254 -7.98 -19.29 -2.62
CA GLY A 254 -8.60 -20.60 -2.56
C GLY A 254 -9.46 -20.72 -1.30
N LYS A 255 -9.19 -21.71 -0.47
CA LYS A 255 -9.92 -21.94 0.80
C LYS A 255 -9.30 -21.25 2.03
N GLU A 256 -8.21 -20.54 1.86
CA GLU A 256 -7.40 -19.93 2.92
C GLU A 256 -7.59 -18.42 2.96
N ALA A 257 -7.57 -17.83 4.16
CA ALA A 257 -7.50 -16.39 4.37
C ALA A 257 -6.14 -16.04 4.96
N GLU A 258 -5.48 -15.06 4.35
CA GLU A 258 -4.19 -14.51 4.80
C GLU A 258 -4.25 -12.99 4.90
N ALA A 259 -3.34 -12.39 5.65
CA ALA A 259 -3.10 -10.96 5.65
C ALA A 259 -1.60 -10.66 5.61
N LEU A 260 -1.22 -9.54 4.99
CA LEU A 260 0.14 -9.06 5.13
C LEU A 260 0.40 -8.71 6.59
N HIS A 261 1.57 -9.11 7.09
CA HIS A 261 1.97 -8.79 8.47
C HIS A 261 1.93 -7.27 8.68
N ALA A 262 1.32 -6.80 9.78
CA ALA A 262 1.19 -5.36 10.01
C ALA A 262 2.56 -4.66 10.12
N ARG A 263 3.59 -5.34 10.65
CA ARG A 263 4.98 -4.82 10.65
C ARG A 263 5.48 -4.55 9.23
N PHE A 264 5.27 -5.48 8.30
CA PHE A 264 5.61 -5.28 6.89
C PHE A 264 4.81 -4.12 6.28
N ARG A 265 3.47 -4.08 6.50
CA ARG A 265 2.60 -3.03 5.98
C ARG A 265 2.98 -1.64 6.48
N ILE A 266 3.28 -1.51 7.78
CA ILE A 266 3.72 -0.24 8.38
C ILE A 266 5.08 0.13 7.81
N ALA A 267 6.03 -0.78 7.81
CA ALA A 267 7.39 -0.49 7.38
C ALA A 267 7.47 -0.08 5.89
N VAL A 268 6.76 -0.76 4.99
CA VAL A 268 6.77 -0.43 3.55
C VAL A 268 6.08 0.90 3.25
N ASN A 269 5.14 1.35 4.07
CA ASN A 269 4.46 2.64 3.89
C ASN A 269 5.14 3.79 4.68
N PHE A 270 5.86 3.46 5.76
CA PHE A 270 6.56 4.41 6.63
C PHE A 270 8.00 3.92 6.88
N PRO A 271 8.83 3.78 5.83
CA PRO A 271 10.15 3.15 5.95
C PRO A 271 11.14 3.97 6.80
N ASP A 272 10.86 5.24 7.03
CA ASP A 272 11.63 6.12 7.90
C ASP A 272 10.98 6.37 9.28
N LEU A 273 10.00 5.54 9.68
CA LEU A 273 9.45 5.58 11.02
C LEU A 273 10.53 5.21 12.04
N ALA A 274 10.79 6.12 12.96
CA ALA A 274 11.79 5.87 14.01
C ALA A 274 11.41 4.68 14.88
N MET A 275 12.41 3.91 15.35
CA MET A 275 12.17 2.81 16.28
C MET A 275 11.80 3.28 17.68
N MET A 276 12.41 4.37 18.16
CA MET A 276 12.25 4.90 19.52
C MET A 276 12.09 6.41 19.51
N GLY A 277 11.49 6.94 20.58
CA GLY A 277 11.20 8.36 20.78
C GLY A 277 9.72 8.66 20.60
N ASP A 278 9.41 9.94 20.45
CA ASP A 278 8.05 10.38 20.14
C ASP A 278 7.67 9.97 18.72
N ASN A 279 6.41 9.60 18.50
CA ASN A 279 5.91 9.16 17.18
C ASN A 279 6.78 8.05 16.55
N SER A 280 6.95 6.96 17.27
CA SER A 280 7.86 5.87 16.91
C SER A 280 7.14 4.51 16.89
N PHE A 281 7.79 3.50 16.30
CA PHE A 281 7.29 2.14 16.32
C PHE A 281 7.11 1.60 17.76
N MET A 282 7.95 2.01 18.71
CA MET A 282 7.84 1.60 20.10
C MET A 282 6.48 1.98 20.72
N ASN A 283 5.88 3.11 20.31
CA ASN A 283 4.58 3.56 20.81
C ASN A 283 3.43 2.68 20.33
N ILE A 284 3.62 2.00 19.21
CA ILE A 284 2.65 1.08 18.60
C ILE A 284 3.14 -0.37 18.62
N MET A 285 4.15 -0.71 19.43
CA MET A 285 4.74 -2.05 19.44
C MET A 285 3.73 -3.20 19.59
N PRO A 286 2.62 -3.09 20.37
CA PRO A 286 1.58 -4.12 20.45
C PRO A 286 0.61 -4.14 19.23
N THR A 287 0.64 -3.12 18.37
CA THR A 287 -0.31 -2.98 17.24
C THR A 287 -0.26 -4.15 16.25
N PRO A 288 0.91 -4.67 15.82
CA PRO A 288 0.94 -5.80 14.90
C PRO A 288 0.18 -7.03 15.41
N ASP A 289 0.33 -7.34 16.69
CA ASP A 289 -0.38 -8.48 17.30
C ASP A 289 -1.88 -8.19 17.45
N ALA A 290 -2.24 -6.97 17.86
CA ALA A 290 -3.65 -6.57 17.97
C ALA A 290 -4.36 -6.62 16.61
N ILE A 291 -3.72 -6.18 15.53
CA ILE A 291 -4.26 -6.27 14.16
C ILE A 291 -4.40 -7.73 13.73
N ARG A 292 -3.36 -8.57 13.95
CA ARG A 292 -3.43 -10.01 13.66
C ARG A 292 -4.64 -10.64 14.33
N ASP A 293 -4.85 -10.39 15.62
CA ASP A 293 -5.94 -10.99 16.39
C ASP A 293 -7.31 -10.58 15.87
N VAL A 294 -7.49 -9.29 15.49
CA VAL A 294 -8.72 -8.82 14.84
C VAL A 294 -8.94 -9.52 13.50
N LEU A 295 -7.93 -9.55 12.62
CA LEU A 295 -8.07 -10.15 11.28
C LEU A 295 -8.29 -11.66 11.36
N THR A 296 -7.63 -12.35 12.32
CA THR A 296 -7.85 -13.77 12.60
C THR A 296 -9.28 -14.02 13.07
N SER A 297 -9.79 -13.20 14.00
CA SER A 297 -11.17 -13.27 14.48
C SER A 297 -12.19 -13.06 13.36
N VAL A 298 -11.93 -12.08 12.46
CA VAL A 298 -12.77 -11.81 11.28
C VAL A 298 -12.76 -12.99 10.31
N ALA A 299 -11.63 -13.62 10.09
CA ALA A 299 -11.51 -14.80 9.24
C ALA A 299 -12.14 -16.08 9.89
N GLY A 300 -12.54 -16.01 11.15
CA GLY A 300 -13.09 -17.17 11.90
C GLY A 300 -12.02 -18.18 12.30
N GLY A 301 -10.78 -17.70 12.46
CA GLY A 301 -9.68 -18.40 13.10
C GLY A 301 -9.74 -18.29 14.63
N LYS A 302 -8.84 -18.98 15.31
CA LYS A 302 -8.63 -18.84 16.75
C LYS A 302 -7.58 -17.78 17.02
N SER A 303 -7.92 -16.77 17.80
CA SER A 303 -6.94 -15.82 18.30
C SER A 303 -6.16 -16.41 19.48
N GLN A 304 -4.98 -15.86 19.78
CA GLN A 304 -4.22 -16.30 20.97
C GLN A 304 -4.97 -16.01 22.29
N ASP A 305 -5.90 -15.05 22.27
CA ASP A 305 -6.75 -14.72 23.42
C ASP A 305 -7.87 -15.76 23.66
N ASP A 306 -8.15 -16.66 22.71
CA ASP A 306 -9.20 -17.69 22.85
C ASP A 306 -8.73 -18.95 23.62
N ASP A 307 -7.44 -19.03 24.00
CA ASP A 307 -6.85 -20.18 24.71
C ASP A 307 -6.68 -19.94 26.23
N PHE A 308 -7.31 -18.87 26.81
CA PHE A 308 -7.28 -18.60 28.25
C PHE A 308 -8.67 -18.47 28.88
#